data_d7b894aa938198997a51f42c17a49cc0
#
_entry.id   d7b894aa938198997a51f42c17a49cc0
#
_cell.length_a   1.000
_cell.length_b   1.000
_cell.length_c   1.000
_cell.angle_alpha   90.00
_cell.angle_beta   90.00
_cell.angle_gamma   90.00
#
_symmetry.space_group_name_H-M   'P 1'
#
loop_
_entity.id
_entity.type
_entity.pdbx_description
1 polymer ?
#
loop_
_entity_poly.entity_id
_entity_poly.type
_entity_poly.pdbx_seq_one_letter_code
_entity_poly.pdbx_strand_id
1 'polypeptide(L)'
;MTDTKEEVFDRTRTARNLLNNFGITERLNREGVTEVAINRPNEIWIEDQNGWHKEKIDLSFKKAYQLANTLCTLNGKKIEHKNPTHSVQLPDGERGHIVIPPACEKDTVVICLRKPSKSRFTLDSYIETGRLSGFKDTGIEIDKYQFRDSSGKVQINYDTRIKDWQLAMLDAKANKDMETFFSLAVQNHCNICMVGGTGSGKTTFTKSIADLIDHNTRIITIEDTHELDLKYHENKIHLFYGDTISAKGIIAACMRLKPDRIFLTELRGNEAFDYLSALNTGHAGGLTSVHANDSISAFTRIAQLAKESETGQRLDQNFILNTVKATIDIVCFFKYTKMKELYFNPVVKMQAEDGRL
;
A
#
# COMPACT_ATOMS: atom_id res chain seq x y z
N MET A 1 19.83 47.97 6.77
CA MET A 1 19.58 46.60 7.21
C MET A 1 19.60 45.75 5.97
N THR A 2 20.69 45.07 5.69
CA THR A 2 20.90 44.22 4.52
C THR A 2 20.28 42.85 4.81
N ASP A 3 19.21 42.53 4.08
CA ASP A 3 18.58 41.22 4.06
C ASP A 3 19.57 40.19 3.48
N THR A 4 20.30 39.52 4.34
CA THR A 4 21.08 38.33 3.98
C THR A 4 20.08 37.19 3.84
N LYS A 5 19.61 36.93 2.58
CA LYS A 5 19.01 35.63 2.24
C LYS A 5 20.04 34.56 2.53
N GLU A 6 19.85 33.77 3.59
CA GLU A 6 20.55 32.52 3.77
C GLU A 6 20.31 31.68 2.53
N GLU A 7 21.34 31.43 1.73
CA GLU A 7 21.28 30.44 0.65
C GLU A 7 21.03 29.07 1.30
N VAL A 8 19.80 28.60 1.23
CA VAL A 8 19.43 27.24 1.65
C VAL A 8 20.23 26.28 0.78
N PHE A 9 21.24 25.63 1.37
CA PHE A 9 22.09 24.67 0.68
C PHE A 9 21.24 23.51 0.14
N ASP A 10 21.02 23.50 -1.18
CA ASP A 10 20.27 22.43 -1.83
C ASP A 10 21.12 21.15 -1.94
N ARG A 11 20.94 20.26 -0.98
CA ARG A 11 21.61 18.94 -0.92
C ARG A 11 21.30 18.06 -2.13
N THR A 12 20.22 18.35 -2.86
CA THR A 12 19.78 17.52 -4.00
C THR A 12 20.45 17.92 -5.31
N ARG A 13 21.08 19.09 -5.38
CA ARG A 13 21.65 19.71 -6.59
C ARG A 13 22.56 18.76 -7.37
N THR A 14 23.49 18.08 -6.69
CA THR A 14 24.43 17.16 -7.34
C THR A 14 23.72 15.96 -7.96
N ALA A 15 22.78 15.37 -7.23
CA ALA A 15 21.98 14.25 -7.73
C ALA A 15 21.12 14.67 -8.94
N ARG A 16 20.45 15.82 -8.88
CA ARG A 16 19.66 16.37 -10.00
C ARG A 16 20.52 16.59 -11.25
N ASN A 17 21.69 17.17 -11.08
CA ASN A 17 22.61 17.42 -12.19
C ASN A 17 23.07 16.11 -12.85
N LEU A 18 23.38 15.07 -12.09
CA LEU A 18 23.78 13.78 -12.64
C LEU A 18 22.60 13.08 -13.37
N LEU A 19 21.41 13.07 -12.75
CA LEU A 19 20.21 12.50 -13.38
C LEU A 19 19.87 13.21 -14.70
N ASN A 20 20.00 14.53 -14.73
CA ASN A 20 19.76 15.34 -15.95
C ASN A 20 20.85 15.09 -17.00
N ASN A 21 22.12 15.18 -16.63
CA ASN A 21 23.27 15.03 -17.56
C ASN A 21 23.33 13.63 -18.18
N PHE A 22 22.86 12.62 -17.46
CA PHE A 22 22.76 11.26 -18.01
C PHE A 22 21.44 11.00 -18.72
N GLY A 23 20.53 12.00 -18.85
CA GLY A 23 19.25 11.88 -19.53
C GLY A 23 18.24 10.95 -18.84
N ILE A 24 18.43 10.67 -17.55
CA ILE A 24 17.53 9.81 -16.79
C ILE A 24 16.25 10.56 -16.41
N THR A 25 16.37 11.83 -16.00
CA THR A 25 15.22 12.70 -15.67
C THR A 25 14.29 12.87 -16.86
N GLU A 26 14.82 13.06 -18.06
CA GLU A 26 14.02 13.18 -19.28
C GLU A 26 13.13 11.94 -19.47
N ARG A 27 13.71 10.75 -19.31
CA ARG A 27 13.01 9.48 -19.48
C ARG A 27 11.98 9.23 -18.39
N LEU A 28 12.35 9.50 -17.15
CA LEU A 28 11.39 9.44 -16.02
C LEU A 28 10.19 10.37 -16.21
N ASN A 29 10.39 11.54 -16.84
CA ASN A 29 9.33 12.52 -17.04
C ASN A 29 8.46 12.27 -18.29
N ARG A 30 8.76 11.28 -19.11
CA ARG A 30 7.89 10.91 -20.24
C ARG A 30 6.52 10.48 -19.74
N GLU A 31 5.50 10.77 -20.51
CA GLU A 31 4.13 10.38 -20.22
C GLU A 31 4.00 8.85 -20.22
N GLY A 32 3.24 8.31 -19.27
CA GLY A 32 2.99 6.87 -19.15
C GLY A 32 4.15 6.05 -18.57
N VAL A 33 5.34 6.62 -18.38
CA VAL A 33 6.48 5.91 -17.80
C VAL A 33 6.25 5.68 -16.29
N THR A 34 6.40 4.43 -15.88
CA THR A 34 6.25 3.97 -14.49
C THR A 34 7.59 3.60 -13.85
N GLU A 35 8.47 2.96 -14.61
CA GLU A 35 9.79 2.52 -14.14
C GLU A 35 10.88 2.78 -15.18
N VAL A 36 12.09 3.00 -14.68
CA VAL A 36 13.32 3.12 -15.47
C VAL A 36 14.38 2.24 -14.82
N ALA A 37 15.01 1.36 -15.60
CA ALA A 37 16.03 0.44 -15.11
C ALA A 37 17.34 0.53 -15.91
N ILE A 38 18.44 0.57 -15.20
CA ILE A 38 19.80 0.44 -15.74
C ILE A 38 20.30 -0.92 -15.28
N ASN A 39 20.42 -1.88 -16.23
CA ASN A 39 20.85 -3.23 -15.92
C ASN A 39 22.35 -3.42 -16.22
N ARG A 40 22.88 -2.70 -17.22
CA ARG A 40 24.28 -2.75 -17.69
C ARG A 40 24.73 -1.39 -18.20
N PRO A 41 26.04 -1.17 -18.33
CA PRO A 41 26.55 0.07 -18.93
C PRO A 41 25.97 0.33 -20.33
N ASN A 42 25.69 1.60 -20.59
CA ASN A 42 25.24 2.14 -21.87
C ASN A 42 23.88 1.62 -22.38
N GLU A 43 23.08 1.04 -21.50
CA GLU A 43 21.67 0.69 -21.79
C GLU A 43 20.76 1.17 -20.67
N ILE A 44 19.54 1.53 -21.04
CA ILE A 44 18.46 1.89 -20.14
C ILE A 44 17.17 1.24 -20.61
N TRP A 45 16.41 0.73 -19.69
CA TRP A 45 15.11 0.12 -19.92
C TRP A 45 14.03 1.02 -19.35
N ILE A 46 12.94 1.15 -20.04
CA ILE A 46 11.82 2.03 -19.68
C ILE A 46 10.55 1.19 -19.72
N GLU A 47 9.78 1.23 -18.64
CA GLU A 47 8.45 0.61 -18.56
C GLU A 47 7.37 1.67 -18.70
N ASP A 48 6.47 1.44 -19.64
CA ASP A 48 5.26 2.22 -19.84
C ASP A 48 4.04 1.29 -20.04
N GLN A 49 2.91 1.83 -20.49
CA GLN A 49 1.70 1.06 -20.77
C GLN A 49 1.86 -0.06 -21.81
N ASN A 50 2.92 -0.01 -22.65
CA ASN A 50 3.23 -1.00 -23.68
C ASN A 50 4.24 -2.05 -23.17
N GLY A 51 4.71 -1.92 -21.94
CA GLY A 51 5.70 -2.79 -21.31
C GLY A 51 7.13 -2.24 -21.41
N TRP A 52 8.10 -3.13 -21.21
CA TRP A 52 9.51 -2.78 -21.18
C TRP A 52 10.11 -2.60 -22.60
N HIS A 53 10.78 -1.47 -22.83
CA HIS A 53 11.55 -1.24 -24.03
C HIS A 53 12.94 -0.68 -23.69
N LYS A 54 13.90 -0.94 -24.57
CA LYS A 54 15.32 -0.64 -24.37
C LYS A 54 15.75 0.58 -25.19
N GLU A 55 16.52 1.46 -24.57
CA GLU A 55 17.20 2.56 -25.24
C GLU A 55 18.71 2.52 -24.99
N LYS A 56 19.47 3.17 -25.87
CA LYS A 56 20.90 3.46 -25.63
C LYS A 56 21.05 4.72 -24.78
N ILE A 57 22.04 4.73 -23.90
CA ILE A 57 22.39 5.86 -23.06
C ILE A 57 23.92 5.93 -22.91
N ASP A 58 24.49 7.11 -22.79
CA ASP A 58 25.93 7.28 -22.49
C ASP A 58 26.13 7.19 -20.96
N LEU A 59 26.14 5.97 -20.45
CA LEU A 59 26.29 5.68 -19.02
C LEU A 59 27.28 4.52 -18.81
N SER A 60 28.57 4.83 -18.84
CA SER A 60 29.61 3.85 -18.53
C SER A 60 29.50 3.35 -17.08
N PHE A 61 30.14 2.23 -16.76
CA PHE A 61 30.24 1.72 -15.39
C PHE A 61 30.65 2.83 -14.38
N LYS A 62 31.68 3.61 -14.71
CA LYS A 62 32.15 4.71 -13.83
C LYS A 62 31.06 5.76 -13.58
N LYS A 63 30.32 6.16 -14.64
CA LYS A 63 29.22 7.12 -14.51
C LYS A 63 28.06 6.55 -13.71
N ALA A 64 27.69 5.29 -13.95
CA ALA A 64 26.64 4.60 -13.19
C ALA A 64 27.02 4.45 -11.70
N TYR A 65 28.27 4.11 -11.40
CA TYR A 65 28.75 4.03 -10.02
C TYR A 65 28.78 5.40 -9.32
N GLN A 66 29.17 6.46 -10.05
CA GLN A 66 29.11 7.82 -9.53
C GLN A 66 27.69 8.23 -9.17
N LEU A 67 26.70 7.94 -10.04
CA LEU A 67 25.29 8.18 -9.78
C LEU A 67 24.82 7.39 -8.55
N ALA A 68 25.12 6.09 -8.49
CA ALA A 68 24.77 5.22 -7.38
C ALA A 68 25.29 5.76 -6.05
N ASN A 69 26.58 6.12 -6.00
CA ASN A 69 27.20 6.68 -4.80
C ASN A 69 26.56 8.02 -4.39
N THR A 70 26.27 8.90 -5.36
CA THR A 70 25.63 10.20 -5.10
C THR A 70 24.22 10.02 -4.53
N LEU A 71 23.42 9.12 -5.11
CA LEU A 71 22.07 8.84 -4.62
C LEU A 71 22.08 8.19 -3.23
N CYS A 72 23.01 7.26 -2.97
CA CYS A 72 23.19 6.68 -1.64
C CYS A 72 23.58 7.74 -0.62
N THR A 73 24.56 8.59 -0.94
CA THR A 73 25.02 9.69 -0.06
C THR A 73 23.89 10.67 0.25
N LEU A 74 23.08 11.04 -0.74
CA LEU A 74 21.92 11.90 -0.55
C LEU A 74 20.95 11.32 0.50
N ASN A 75 20.82 9.98 0.53
CA ASN A 75 19.98 9.24 1.47
C ASN A 75 20.71 8.84 2.77
N GLY A 76 21.87 9.42 3.04
CA GLY A 76 22.66 9.11 4.25
C GLY A 76 23.27 7.71 4.27
N LYS A 77 23.37 7.06 3.11
CA LYS A 77 23.85 5.67 2.95
C LYS A 77 25.23 5.64 2.28
N LYS A 78 26.02 4.63 2.61
CA LYS A 78 27.32 4.38 1.99
C LYS A 78 27.26 3.06 1.22
N ILE A 79 27.41 3.12 -0.11
CA ILE A 79 27.43 1.94 -0.96
C ILE A 79 28.87 1.41 -1.06
N GLU A 80 29.09 0.16 -0.72
CA GLU A 80 30.38 -0.51 -0.76
C GLU A 80 30.20 -2.05 -0.87
N HIS A 81 31.30 -2.77 -1.17
CA HIS A 81 31.24 -4.24 -1.35
C HIS A 81 30.65 -5.02 -0.17
N LYS A 82 30.79 -4.53 1.06
CA LYS A 82 30.21 -5.13 2.26
C LYS A 82 28.72 -4.82 2.41
N ASN A 83 28.24 -3.75 1.79
CA ASN A 83 26.86 -3.31 1.76
C ASN A 83 26.47 -2.90 0.34
N PRO A 84 26.30 -3.88 -0.55
CA PRO A 84 26.21 -3.66 -1.99
C PRO A 84 24.81 -3.28 -2.48
N THR A 85 23.78 -3.28 -1.61
CA THR A 85 22.37 -3.03 -2.00
C THR A 85 21.76 -1.93 -1.15
N HIS A 86 21.11 -0.97 -1.80
CA HIS A 86 20.43 0.13 -1.10
C HIS A 86 19.15 0.56 -1.79
N SER A 87 18.10 0.75 -1.00
CA SER A 87 16.95 1.54 -1.42
C SER A 87 17.25 3.02 -1.20
N VAL A 88 16.90 3.87 -2.14
CA VAL A 88 17.13 5.31 -2.12
C VAL A 88 15.88 6.05 -2.58
N GLN A 89 15.74 7.30 -2.14
CA GLN A 89 14.74 8.23 -2.67
C GLN A 89 15.45 9.27 -3.54
N LEU A 90 14.89 9.54 -4.71
CA LEU A 90 15.38 10.58 -5.61
C LEU A 90 14.86 11.96 -5.18
N PRO A 91 15.48 13.05 -5.70
CA PRO A 91 15.07 14.41 -5.33
C PRO A 91 13.61 14.77 -5.57
N ASP A 92 12.94 14.14 -6.53
CA ASP A 92 11.55 14.41 -6.90
C ASP A 92 10.57 13.37 -6.35
N GLY A 93 11.07 12.50 -5.45
CA GLY A 93 10.25 11.55 -4.70
C GLY A 93 10.15 10.16 -5.34
N GLU A 94 10.81 9.91 -6.47
CA GLU A 94 10.91 8.58 -7.05
C GLU A 94 11.66 7.64 -6.10
N ARG A 95 11.28 6.35 -6.11
CA ARG A 95 11.98 5.29 -5.40
C ARG A 95 13.10 4.75 -6.27
N GLY A 96 14.27 4.51 -5.68
CA GLY A 96 15.36 3.83 -6.34
C GLY A 96 15.80 2.60 -5.55
N HIS A 97 16.23 1.57 -6.28
CA HIS A 97 16.98 0.46 -5.70
C HIS A 97 18.28 0.29 -6.48
N ILE A 98 19.38 0.22 -5.75
CA ILE A 98 20.73 0.19 -6.32
C ILE A 98 21.43 -1.09 -5.86
N VAL A 99 22.08 -1.78 -6.79
CA VAL A 99 22.87 -2.98 -6.52
C VAL A 99 24.22 -2.85 -7.23
N ILE A 100 25.30 -3.13 -6.50
CA ILE A 100 26.67 -3.17 -7.03
C ILE A 100 27.30 -4.54 -6.80
N PRO A 101 28.40 -4.89 -7.48
CA PRO A 101 29.17 -6.09 -7.16
C PRO A 101 29.60 -6.12 -5.68
N PRO A 102 29.59 -7.29 -5.01
CA PRO A 102 29.43 -8.65 -5.56
C PRO A 102 27.98 -9.13 -5.68
N ALA A 103 26.95 -8.31 -5.39
CA ALA A 103 25.56 -8.72 -5.43
C ALA A 103 24.96 -8.68 -6.86
N CYS A 104 25.70 -8.23 -7.85
CA CYS A 104 25.37 -8.30 -9.27
C CYS A 104 26.61 -8.67 -10.11
N GLU A 105 26.46 -8.72 -11.45
CA GLU A 105 27.54 -9.03 -12.37
C GLU A 105 28.71 -8.04 -12.21
N LYS A 106 29.94 -8.56 -12.38
CA LYS A 106 31.13 -7.71 -12.39
C LYS A 106 31.03 -6.63 -13.47
N ASP A 107 31.54 -5.45 -13.18
CA ASP A 107 31.53 -4.28 -14.07
C ASP A 107 30.11 -3.77 -14.43
N THR A 108 29.11 -4.11 -13.63
CA THR A 108 27.77 -3.58 -13.73
C THR A 108 27.34 -2.79 -12.48
N VAL A 109 26.44 -1.86 -12.66
CA VAL A 109 25.67 -1.22 -11.56
C VAL A 109 24.20 -1.30 -11.95
N VAL A 110 23.41 -1.99 -11.16
CA VAL A 110 21.97 -2.07 -11.36
C VAL A 110 21.31 -0.93 -10.63
N ILE A 111 20.48 -0.16 -11.34
CA ILE A 111 19.68 0.92 -10.76
C ILE A 111 18.27 0.78 -11.31
N CYS A 112 17.31 0.57 -10.42
CA CYS A 112 15.89 0.54 -10.77
C CYS A 112 15.21 1.75 -10.12
N LEU A 113 14.52 2.56 -10.90
CA LEU A 113 13.87 3.81 -10.47
C LEU A 113 12.37 3.72 -10.79
N ARG A 114 11.54 3.88 -9.76
CA ARG A 114 10.10 3.79 -9.87
C ARG A 114 9.45 5.13 -9.54
N LYS A 115 8.58 5.61 -10.43
CA LYS A 115 7.77 6.80 -10.17
C LYS A 115 6.65 6.48 -9.17
N PRO A 116 6.45 7.34 -8.16
CA PRO A 116 5.23 7.26 -7.38
C PRO A 116 4.02 7.53 -8.29
N SER A 117 2.97 6.74 -8.15
CA SER A 117 1.74 6.99 -8.90
C SER A 117 1.12 8.32 -8.48
N LYS A 118 1.14 9.31 -9.37
CA LYS A 118 0.41 10.58 -9.21
C LYS A 118 -1.07 10.44 -9.58
N SER A 119 -1.47 9.31 -10.14
CA SER A 119 -2.85 9.07 -10.55
C SER A 119 -3.76 9.03 -9.33
N ARG A 120 -4.83 9.82 -9.40
CA ARG A 120 -5.89 9.85 -8.40
C ARG A 120 -7.21 9.70 -9.12
N PHE A 121 -7.97 8.73 -8.71
CA PHE A 121 -9.33 8.49 -9.20
C PHE A 121 -10.28 8.61 -8.02
N THR A 122 -11.45 9.21 -8.24
CA THR A 122 -12.54 9.19 -7.28
C THR A 122 -13.22 7.82 -7.30
N LEU A 123 -14.00 7.50 -6.28
CA LEU A 123 -14.82 6.28 -6.28
C LEU A 123 -15.76 6.26 -7.49
N ASP A 124 -16.38 7.40 -7.82
CA ASP A 124 -17.27 7.54 -8.98
C ASP A 124 -16.55 7.19 -10.27
N SER A 125 -15.31 7.68 -10.46
CA SER A 125 -14.50 7.33 -11.63
C SER A 125 -14.19 5.84 -11.71
N TYR A 126 -14.02 5.14 -10.59
CA TYR A 126 -13.89 3.68 -10.58
C TYR A 126 -15.19 2.97 -10.99
N ILE A 127 -16.34 3.50 -10.56
CA ILE A 127 -17.67 2.98 -10.91
C ILE A 127 -17.95 3.21 -12.39
N GLU A 128 -17.83 4.45 -12.88
CA GLU A 128 -18.07 4.84 -14.28
C GLU A 128 -17.19 4.07 -15.27
N THR A 129 -15.93 3.84 -14.92
CA THR A 129 -15.01 3.06 -15.77
C THR A 129 -15.18 1.55 -15.66
N GLY A 130 -16.18 1.08 -14.88
CA GLY A 130 -16.49 -0.34 -14.71
C GLY A 130 -15.39 -1.14 -13.98
N ARG A 131 -14.50 -0.47 -13.26
CA ARG A 131 -13.38 -1.13 -12.56
C ARG A 131 -13.83 -1.88 -11.31
N LEU A 132 -15.04 -1.57 -10.81
CA LEU A 132 -15.66 -2.20 -9.64
C LEU A 132 -16.87 -3.10 -9.99
N SER A 133 -17.22 -3.28 -11.25
CA SER A 133 -18.46 -3.98 -11.63
C SER A 133 -18.35 -5.50 -11.79
N GLY A 134 -17.16 -5.98 -12.15
CA GLY A 134 -16.93 -7.37 -12.57
C GLY A 134 -16.30 -8.27 -11.50
N PHE A 135 -16.42 -7.95 -10.22
CA PHE A 135 -15.83 -8.75 -9.17
C PHE A 135 -16.64 -10.01 -8.85
N LYS A 136 -15.93 -11.07 -8.42
CA LYS A 136 -16.50 -12.24 -7.77
C LYS A 136 -16.68 -11.92 -6.28
N ASP A 137 -17.86 -12.18 -5.75
CA ASP A 137 -18.11 -12.18 -4.31
C ASP A 137 -17.50 -13.45 -3.68
N THR A 138 -16.55 -13.26 -2.77
CA THR A 138 -15.87 -14.36 -2.06
C THR A 138 -16.32 -14.49 -0.60
N GLY A 139 -17.22 -13.62 -0.15
CA GLY A 139 -17.91 -13.73 1.13
C GLY A 139 -19.14 -14.68 1.10
N ILE A 140 -19.30 -15.41 0.06
CA ILE A 140 -20.50 -16.16 -0.36
C ILE A 140 -20.88 -17.35 0.54
N GLU A 141 -20.04 -17.82 1.42
CA GLU A 141 -20.46 -18.79 2.44
C GLU A 141 -21.66 -18.29 3.28
N ILE A 142 -21.94 -17.02 3.17
CA ILE A 142 -23.15 -16.35 3.65
C ILE A 142 -24.45 -16.86 3.01
N ASP A 143 -24.44 -17.44 1.82
CA ASP A 143 -25.66 -17.91 1.15
C ASP A 143 -26.46 -18.92 1.97
N LYS A 144 -25.81 -19.59 2.91
CA LYS A 144 -26.49 -20.44 3.89
C LYS A 144 -27.30 -19.66 4.93
N TYR A 145 -26.98 -18.37 5.11
CA TYR A 145 -27.53 -17.51 6.14
C TYR A 145 -28.32 -16.33 5.59
N GLN A 146 -28.24 -16.07 4.29
CA GLN A 146 -28.98 -15.00 3.60
C GLN A 146 -30.24 -15.51 2.94
N PHE A 147 -31.30 -14.73 3.05
CA PHE A 147 -32.46 -14.82 2.18
C PHE A 147 -32.92 -13.41 1.82
N ARG A 148 -33.64 -13.28 0.71
CA ARG A 148 -34.32 -12.03 0.39
C ARG A 148 -35.76 -12.14 0.86
N ASP A 149 -36.19 -11.13 1.60
CA ASP A 149 -37.61 -11.02 2.00
C ASP A 149 -38.49 -10.65 0.79
N SER A 150 -39.78 -10.53 1.02
CA SER A 150 -40.75 -10.17 -0.01
C SER A 150 -40.56 -8.80 -0.64
N SER A 151 -39.76 -7.92 0.01
CA SER A 151 -39.39 -6.60 -0.52
C SER A 151 -38.08 -6.64 -1.32
N GLY A 152 -37.40 -7.79 -1.39
CA GLY A 152 -36.11 -7.97 -2.04
C GLY A 152 -34.90 -7.59 -1.18
N LYS A 153 -35.11 -7.19 0.07
CA LYS A 153 -33.98 -6.87 0.99
C LYS A 153 -33.30 -8.12 1.49
N VAL A 154 -31.97 -8.05 1.60
CA VAL A 154 -31.17 -9.10 2.20
C VAL A 154 -31.46 -9.18 3.69
N GLN A 155 -31.81 -10.38 4.17
CA GLN A 155 -31.98 -10.72 5.57
C GLN A 155 -30.96 -11.81 5.91
N ILE A 156 -30.53 -11.87 7.17
CA ILE A 156 -29.64 -12.92 7.66
C ILE A 156 -30.44 -13.80 8.63
N ASN A 157 -30.54 -15.08 8.27
CA ASN A 157 -31.13 -16.08 9.16
C ASN A 157 -30.08 -16.56 10.17
N TYR A 158 -29.62 -15.64 11.02
CA TYR A 158 -28.62 -15.93 12.05
C TYR A 158 -28.80 -14.98 13.24
N ASP A 159 -28.08 -15.27 14.31
CA ASP A 159 -28.16 -14.56 15.59
C ASP A 159 -28.08 -13.03 15.45
N THR A 160 -28.78 -12.36 16.31
CA THR A 160 -29.19 -10.96 16.31
C THR A 160 -28.09 -9.89 16.39
N ARG A 161 -26.80 -10.27 16.36
CA ARG A 161 -25.67 -9.32 16.51
C ARG A 161 -25.20 -8.67 15.20
N ILE A 162 -25.76 -9.10 14.05
CA ILE A 162 -25.50 -8.42 12.77
C ILE A 162 -26.23 -7.08 12.78
N LYS A 163 -25.51 -6.02 12.54
CA LYS A 163 -26.00 -4.65 12.61
C LYS A 163 -26.72 -4.27 11.32
N ASP A 164 -27.69 -3.34 11.38
CA ASP A 164 -28.44 -2.87 10.23
C ASP A 164 -27.56 -2.35 9.09
N TRP A 165 -26.48 -1.63 9.41
CA TRP A 165 -25.56 -1.14 8.41
C TRP A 165 -24.78 -2.29 7.70
N GLN A 166 -24.53 -3.40 8.39
CA GLN A 166 -23.91 -4.58 7.79
C GLN A 166 -24.86 -5.28 6.82
N LEU A 167 -26.16 -5.32 7.15
CA LEU A 167 -27.20 -5.80 6.24
C LEU A 167 -27.30 -4.91 5.01
N ALA A 168 -27.30 -3.59 5.19
CA ALA A 168 -27.29 -2.62 4.09
C ALA A 168 -26.06 -2.77 3.19
N MET A 169 -24.88 -3.04 3.75
CA MET A 169 -23.67 -3.31 2.98
C MET A 169 -23.76 -4.63 2.19
N LEU A 170 -24.37 -5.68 2.77
CA LEU A 170 -24.58 -6.94 2.06
C LEU A 170 -25.53 -6.75 0.89
N ASP A 171 -26.61 -5.96 1.08
CA ASP A 171 -27.54 -5.62 0.01
C ASP A 171 -26.86 -4.80 -1.10
N ALA A 172 -26.13 -3.75 -0.72
CA ALA A 172 -25.36 -2.94 -1.67
C ALA A 172 -24.36 -3.80 -2.47
N LYS A 173 -23.64 -4.71 -1.81
CA LYS A 173 -22.72 -5.65 -2.45
C LYS A 173 -23.43 -6.56 -3.45
N ALA A 174 -24.56 -7.12 -3.09
CA ALA A 174 -25.36 -7.98 -3.96
C ALA A 174 -25.89 -7.25 -5.19
N ASN A 175 -26.29 -5.99 -5.03
CA ASN A 175 -26.79 -5.12 -6.09
C ASN A 175 -25.68 -4.43 -6.90
N LYS A 176 -24.39 -4.64 -6.55
CA LYS A 176 -23.23 -3.97 -7.14
C LYS A 176 -23.21 -2.44 -6.92
N ASP A 177 -23.94 -1.95 -5.94
CA ASP A 177 -23.92 -0.55 -5.50
C ASP A 177 -22.67 -0.30 -4.64
N MET A 178 -21.56 -0.03 -5.34
CA MET A 178 -20.25 0.15 -4.70
C MET A 178 -20.11 1.51 -4.01
N GLU A 179 -20.88 2.50 -4.42
CA GLU A 179 -20.92 3.80 -3.76
C GLU A 179 -21.50 3.65 -2.34
N THR A 180 -22.68 3.08 -2.20
CA THR A 180 -23.29 2.81 -0.90
C THR A 180 -22.43 1.85 -0.07
N PHE A 181 -21.87 0.79 -0.67
CA PHE A 181 -21.04 -0.19 0.03
C PHE A 181 -19.82 0.45 0.69
N PHE A 182 -19.01 1.21 -0.05
CA PHE A 182 -17.79 1.80 0.50
C PHE A 182 -18.08 3.02 1.38
N SER A 183 -19.13 3.78 1.12
CA SER A 183 -19.58 4.87 2.01
C SER A 183 -19.95 4.33 3.39
N LEU A 184 -20.77 3.28 3.46
CA LEU A 184 -21.12 2.63 4.73
C LEU A 184 -19.90 2.00 5.41
N ALA A 185 -18.99 1.38 4.65
CA ALA A 185 -17.77 0.80 5.18
C ALA A 185 -16.89 1.86 5.88
N VAL A 186 -16.71 3.01 5.25
CA VAL A 186 -15.93 4.12 5.79
C VAL A 186 -16.61 4.74 7.02
N GLN A 187 -17.92 5.00 6.95
CA GLN A 187 -18.70 5.58 8.07
C GLN A 187 -18.68 4.69 9.31
N ASN A 188 -18.68 3.37 9.11
CA ASN A 188 -18.70 2.39 10.21
C ASN A 188 -17.30 1.87 10.58
N HIS A 189 -16.24 2.57 10.18
CA HIS A 189 -14.86 2.24 10.54
C HIS A 189 -14.44 0.82 10.19
N CYS A 190 -14.88 0.28 9.03
CA CYS A 190 -14.41 -1.01 8.56
C CYS A 190 -12.91 -0.98 8.26
N ASN A 191 -12.19 -2.00 8.68
CA ASN A 191 -10.79 -2.22 8.33
C ASN A 191 -10.72 -2.86 6.93
N ILE A 192 -10.09 -2.19 5.98
CA ILE A 192 -10.08 -2.59 4.57
C ILE A 192 -8.67 -2.95 4.13
N CYS A 193 -8.52 -4.14 3.56
CA CYS A 193 -7.27 -4.64 3.01
C CYS A 193 -7.34 -4.72 1.47
N MET A 194 -6.45 -4.00 0.78
CA MET A 194 -6.26 -4.08 -0.66
C MET A 194 -5.25 -5.16 -0.98
N VAL A 195 -5.59 -6.05 -1.92
CA VAL A 195 -4.79 -7.23 -2.26
C VAL A 195 -4.45 -7.23 -3.74
N GLY A 196 -3.29 -7.74 -4.09
CA GLY A 196 -2.86 -7.88 -5.48
C GLY A 196 -1.37 -7.67 -5.68
N GLY A 197 -0.88 -7.93 -6.87
CA GLY A 197 0.52 -7.76 -7.26
C GLY A 197 0.96 -6.29 -7.34
N THR A 198 2.23 -6.09 -7.65
CA THR A 198 2.80 -4.76 -7.97
C THR A 198 2.08 -4.18 -9.19
N GLY A 199 1.79 -2.87 -9.17
CA GLY A 199 1.09 -2.21 -10.29
C GLY A 199 -0.39 -2.57 -10.45
N SER A 200 -0.99 -3.35 -9.54
CA SER A 200 -2.40 -3.75 -9.64
C SER A 200 -3.41 -2.64 -9.32
N GLY A 201 -2.95 -1.48 -8.81
CA GLY A 201 -3.80 -0.33 -8.49
C GLY A 201 -4.20 -0.20 -7.02
N LYS A 202 -3.62 -1.01 -6.10
CA LYS A 202 -3.92 -0.97 -4.66
C LYS A 202 -3.83 0.43 -4.06
N THR A 203 -2.67 1.07 -4.18
CA THR A 203 -2.42 2.40 -3.60
C THR A 203 -3.37 3.46 -4.18
N THR A 204 -3.66 3.39 -5.48
CA THR A 204 -4.57 4.32 -6.15
C THR A 204 -6.00 4.16 -5.62
N PHE A 205 -6.45 2.92 -5.42
CA PHE A 205 -7.77 2.65 -4.83
C PHE A 205 -7.81 3.00 -3.34
N THR A 206 -6.73 2.78 -2.58
CA THR A 206 -6.63 3.23 -1.19
C THR A 206 -6.84 4.74 -1.07
N LYS A 207 -6.29 5.54 -2.00
CA LYS A 207 -6.52 6.99 -2.03
C LYS A 207 -8.00 7.34 -2.24
N SER A 208 -8.71 6.65 -3.15
CA SER A 208 -10.13 6.93 -3.38
C SER A 208 -11.01 6.55 -2.19
N ILE A 209 -10.68 5.50 -1.46
CA ILE A 209 -11.37 5.16 -0.20
C ILE A 209 -11.03 6.15 0.91
N ALA A 210 -9.79 6.58 1.02
CA ALA A 210 -9.38 7.61 1.99
C ALA A 210 -10.13 8.93 1.76
N ASP A 211 -10.45 9.29 0.51
CA ASP A 211 -11.20 10.50 0.18
C ASP A 211 -12.67 10.50 0.64
N LEU A 212 -13.23 9.33 0.95
CA LEU A 212 -14.58 9.21 1.53
C LEU A 212 -14.62 9.48 3.04
N ILE A 213 -13.47 9.52 3.70
CA ILE A 213 -13.37 9.75 5.14
C ILE A 213 -13.61 11.23 5.42
N ASP A 214 -14.30 11.53 6.53
CA ASP A 214 -14.51 12.91 6.98
C ASP A 214 -13.18 13.66 7.05
N HIS A 215 -13.10 14.81 6.40
CA HIS A 215 -11.88 15.60 6.24
C HIS A 215 -11.30 16.11 7.57
N ASN A 216 -12.11 16.16 8.64
CA ASN A 216 -11.67 16.52 9.99
C ASN A 216 -11.00 15.37 10.74
N THR A 217 -11.07 14.15 10.20
CA THR A 217 -10.46 12.96 10.80
C THR A 217 -8.93 13.10 10.86
N ARG A 218 -8.35 12.81 12.03
CA ARG A 218 -6.89 12.75 12.18
C ARG A 218 -6.36 11.43 11.67
N ILE A 219 -5.67 11.47 10.54
CA ILE A 219 -5.11 10.27 9.88
C ILE A 219 -3.60 10.25 10.01
N ILE A 220 -3.07 9.12 10.43
CA ILE A 220 -1.63 8.86 10.42
C ILE A 220 -1.34 7.73 9.44
N THR A 221 -0.49 8.01 8.44
CA THR A 221 0.01 6.99 7.52
C THR A 221 1.37 6.48 7.98
N ILE A 222 1.61 5.20 7.76
CA ILE A 222 2.88 4.53 8.02
C ILE A 222 3.33 3.89 6.70
N GLU A 223 4.43 4.37 6.16
CA GLU A 223 4.88 4.10 4.80
C GLU A 223 6.39 3.81 4.77
N ASP A 224 6.86 3.03 3.81
CA ASP A 224 8.30 2.94 3.50
C ASP A 224 8.76 4.08 2.61
N THR A 225 7.85 4.62 1.80
CA THR A 225 8.05 5.82 0.97
C THR A 225 6.71 6.51 0.81
N HIS A 226 6.70 7.82 0.73
CA HIS A 226 5.49 8.61 0.62
C HIS A 226 4.72 8.33 -0.68
N GLU A 227 3.61 7.61 -0.56
CA GLU A 227 2.70 7.29 -1.67
C GLU A 227 1.27 7.77 -1.42
N LEU A 228 0.81 7.71 -0.15
CA LEU A 228 -0.53 8.13 0.23
C LEU A 228 -0.60 9.65 0.40
N ASP A 229 -0.90 10.35 -0.69
CA ASP A 229 -1.26 11.76 -0.62
C ASP A 229 -2.71 11.90 -0.13
N LEU A 230 -2.89 12.32 1.12
CA LEU A 230 -4.20 12.60 1.74
C LEU A 230 -4.60 14.04 1.45
N LYS A 231 -4.96 14.33 0.21
CA LYS A 231 -5.16 15.69 -0.30
C LYS A 231 -6.18 16.51 0.50
N TYR A 232 -7.27 15.87 0.94
CA TYR A 232 -8.41 16.54 1.56
C TYR A 232 -8.35 16.60 3.09
N HIS A 233 -7.42 15.90 3.73
CA HIS A 233 -7.27 15.87 5.17
C HIS A 233 -6.19 16.87 5.59
N GLU A 234 -6.55 17.88 6.38
CA GLU A 234 -5.57 18.83 6.94
C GLU A 234 -4.84 18.23 8.14
N ASN A 235 -5.55 17.52 9.02
CA ASN A 235 -5.00 16.89 10.20
C ASN A 235 -4.41 15.50 9.89
N LYS A 236 -3.31 15.49 9.15
CA LYS A 236 -2.60 14.26 8.75
C LYS A 236 -1.14 14.27 9.19
N ILE A 237 -0.61 13.09 9.39
CA ILE A 237 0.82 12.86 9.61
C ILE A 237 1.26 11.69 8.74
N HIS A 238 2.37 11.86 8.03
CA HIS A 238 3.02 10.80 7.28
C HIS A 238 4.27 10.37 8.03
N LEU A 239 4.31 9.12 8.51
CA LEU A 239 5.43 8.51 9.19
C LEU A 239 6.11 7.51 8.27
N PHE A 240 7.45 7.49 8.31
CA PHE A 240 8.24 6.64 7.42
C PHE A 240 9.11 5.68 8.22
N TYR A 241 9.06 4.40 7.85
CA TYR A 241 9.96 3.39 8.36
C TYR A 241 11.06 3.06 7.33
N GLY A 242 12.14 2.48 7.79
CA GLY A 242 13.29 2.12 6.97
C GLY A 242 14.43 1.53 7.79
N ASP A 243 15.65 1.75 7.36
CA ASP A 243 16.83 1.13 7.99
C ASP A 243 17.06 1.58 9.43
N THR A 244 16.63 2.80 9.80
CA THR A 244 16.85 3.38 11.14
C THR A 244 15.74 3.09 12.14
N ILE A 245 14.52 2.87 11.66
CA ILE A 245 13.37 2.55 12.49
C ILE A 245 12.43 1.59 11.75
N SER A 246 12.07 0.49 12.39
CA SER A 246 11.16 -0.50 11.82
C SER A 246 9.71 -0.02 11.78
N ALA A 247 8.89 -0.63 10.92
CA ALA A 247 7.44 -0.39 10.88
C ALA A 247 6.79 -0.62 12.26
N LYS A 248 7.19 -1.67 12.99
CA LYS A 248 6.78 -1.92 14.37
C LYS A 248 7.09 -0.75 15.30
N GLY A 249 8.30 -0.20 15.22
CA GLY A 249 8.70 0.97 16.02
C GLY A 249 7.88 2.21 15.71
N ILE A 250 7.53 2.42 14.43
CA ILE A 250 6.65 3.51 14.00
C ILE A 250 5.20 3.29 14.49
N ILE A 251 4.65 2.07 14.47
CA ILE A 251 3.33 1.77 15.01
C ILE A 251 3.28 2.14 16.50
N ALA A 252 4.28 1.74 17.28
CA ALA A 252 4.36 2.07 18.70
C ALA A 252 4.44 3.60 18.97
N ALA A 253 5.13 4.35 18.11
CA ALA A 253 5.16 5.81 18.17
C ALA A 253 3.80 6.42 17.79
N CYS A 254 3.17 5.89 16.73
CA CYS A 254 1.89 6.33 16.21
C CYS A 254 0.79 6.29 17.30
N MET A 255 0.76 5.25 18.12
CA MET A 255 -0.20 5.10 19.23
C MET A 255 -0.15 6.26 20.24
N ARG A 256 0.98 6.96 20.34
CA ARG A 256 1.15 8.14 21.22
C ARG A 256 0.75 9.46 20.57
N LEU A 257 0.46 9.45 19.26
CA LEU A 257 0.13 10.64 18.48
C LEU A 257 -1.39 10.86 18.36
N LYS A 258 -2.20 10.06 19.06
CA LYS A 258 -3.67 10.16 19.12
C LYS A 258 -4.32 10.15 17.73
N PRO A 259 -4.09 9.12 16.89
CA PRO A 259 -4.77 9.00 15.60
C PRO A 259 -6.25 8.63 15.78
N ASP A 260 -7.11 9.15 14.91
CA ASP A 260 -8.46 8.61 14.74
C ASP A 260 -8.41 7.37 13.84
N ARG A 261 -7.53 7.39 12.82
CA ARG A 261 -7.27 6.25 11.92
C ARG A 261 -5.79 6.07 11.63
N ILE A 262 -5.38 4.82 11.51
CA ILE A 262 -4.00 4.44 11.16
C ILE A 262 -4.00 3.68 9.84
N PHE A 263 -3.25 4.18 8.85
CA PHE A 263 -3.06 3.50 7.58
C PHE A 263 -1.63 2.96 7.51
N LEU A 264 -1.48 1.66 7.42
CA LEU A 264 -0.21 1.04 7.09
C LEU A 264 -0.27 0.61 5.64
N THR A 265 0.51 1.27 4.78
CA THR A 265 0.38 1.13 3.33
C THR A 265 0.58 -0.27 2.82
N GLU A 266 1.45 -1.06 3.47
CA GLU A 266 1.68 -2.45 3.10
C GLU A 266 2.13 -3.28 4.30
N LEU A 267 1.53 -4.46 4.46
CA LEU A 267 1.97 -5.49 5.40
C LEU A 267 3.04 -6.37 4.73
N ARG A 268 4.25 -6.38 5.27
CA ARG A 268 5.40 -7.10 4.70
C ARG A 268 6.05 -8.11 5.62
N GLY A 269 5.91 -7.94 6.95
CA GLY A 269 6.62 -8.74 7.93
C GLY A 269 5.99 -8.70 9.33
N ASN A 270 6.86 -8.71 10.32
CA ASN A 270 6.50 -8.86 11.74
C ASN A 270 5.64 -7.72 12.31
N GLU A 271 5.56 -6.57 11.66
CA GLU A 271 4.68 -5.46 12.04
C GLU A 271 3.19 -5.79 11.92
N ALA A 272 2.85 -6.85 11.16
CA ALA A 272 1.46 -7.22 10.93
C ALA A 272 0.70 -7.50 12.23
N PHE A 273 1.33 -8.16 13.21
CA PHE A 273 0.70 -8.45 14.50
C PHE A 273 0.42 -7.18 15.29
N ASP A 274 1.38 -6.25 15.35
CA ASP A 274 1.24 -5.00 16.08
C ASP A 274 0.18 -4.09 15.42
N TYR A 275 0.09 -4.11 14.08
CA TYR A 275 -0.94 -3.37 13.35
C TYR A 275 -2.35 -3.93 13.61
N LEU A 276 -2.54 -5.25 13.53
CA LEU A 276 -3.82 -5.89 13.88
C LEU A 276 -4.23 -5.56 15.33
N SER A 277 -3.29 -5.57 16.27
CA SER A 277 -3.53 -5.20 17.65
C SER A 277 -3.98 -3.74 17.79
N ALA A 278 -3.36 -2.81 17.04
CA ALA A 278 -3.75 -1.40 17.03
C ALA A 278 -5.18 -1.22 16.52
N LEU A 279 -5.54 -1.90 15.42
CA LEU A 279 -6.90 -1.85 14.86
C LEU A 279 -7.96 -2.40 15.82
N ASN A 280 -7.62 -3.41 16.62
CA ASN A 280 -8.54 -4.03 17.59
C ASN A 280 -8.63 -3.27 18.92
N THR A 281 -7.76 -2.29 19.17
CA THR A 281 -7.68 -1.56 20.44
C THR A 281 -8.08 -0.09 20.33
N GLY A 282 -9.10 0.20 19.53
CA GLY A 282 -9.71 1.52 19.45
C GLY A 282 -9.34 2.36 18.23
N HIS A 283 -8.59 1.80 17.26
CA HIS A 283 -8.18 2.50 16.03
C HIS A 283 -8.73 1.81 14.78
N ALA A 284 -10.00 1.36 14.84
CA ALA A 284 -10.69 0.77 13.69
C ALA A 284 -10.82 1.74 12.51
N GLY A 285 -11.05 1.22 11.32
CA GLY A 285 -11.11 2.00 10.08
C GLY A 285 -9.75 2.16 9.40
N GLY A 286 -8.84 1.22 9.66
CA GLY A 286 -7.54 1.16 9.02
C GLY A 286 -7.62 0.77 7.55
N LEU A 287 -6.74 1.35 6.74
CA LEU A 287 -6.52 0.95 5.35
C LEU A 287 -5.11 0.36 5.24
N THR A 288 -5.02 -0.83 4.63
CA THR A 288 -3.75 -1.50 4.41
C THR A 288 -3.71 -2.25 3.09
N SER A 289 -2.55 -2.74 2.70
CA SER A 289 -2.45 -3.66 1.58
C SER A 289 -1.53 -4.85 1.89
N VAL A 290 -1.71 -5.92 1.13
CA VAL A 290 -0.84 -7.09 1.20
C VAL A 290 -0.71 -7.73 -0.18
N HIS A 291 0.43 -8.36 -0.44
CA HIS A 291 0.62 -9.19 -1.62
C HIS A 291 0.07 -10.59 -1.37
N ALA A 292 -1.03 -10.92 -2.07
CA ALA A 292 -1.61 -12.26 -2.12
C ALA A 292 -2.28 -12.49 -3.49
N ASN A 293 -2.64 -13.74 -3.78
CA ASN A 293 -3.14 -14.15 -5.10
C ASN A 293 -4.65 -13.97 -5.28
N ASP A 294 -5.38 -13.85 -4.19
CA ASP A 294 -6.83 -13.70 -4.12
C ASP A 294 -7.25 -13.13 -2.75
N SER A 295 -8.53 -12.84 -2.59
CA SER A 295 -9.07 -12.24 -1.36
C SER A 295 -9.07 -13.18 -0.16
N ILE A 296 -9.19 -14.49 -0.37
CA ILE A 296 -9.23 -15.48 0.72
C ILE A 296 -7.81 -15.79 1.20
N SER A 297 -6.86 -15.98 0.29
CA SER A 297 -5.45 -16.24 0.61
C SER A 297 -4.81 -15.05 1.37
N ALA A 298 -5.38 -13.85 1.25
CA ALA A 298 -4.94 -12.69 2.02
C ALA A 298 -4.97 -12.92 3.53
N PHE A 299 -6.02 -13.56 4.06
CA PHE A 299 -6.13 -13.86 5.49
C PHE A 299 -4.98 -14.76 5.97
N THR A 300 -4.71 -15.82 5.21
CA THR A 300 -3.58 -16.72 5.49
C THR A 300 -2.25 -15.98 5.39
N ARG A 301 -2.09 -15.13 4.36
CA ARG A 301 -0.86 -14.35 4.19
C ARG A 301 -0.62 -13.38 5.33
N ILE A 302 -1.64 -12.65 5.77
CA ILE A 302 -1.54 -11.73 6.92
C ILE A 302 -1.22 -12.53 8.19
N ALA A 303 -1.85 -13.69 8.40
CA ALA A 303 -1.55 -14.56 9.54
C ALA A 303 -0.09 -15.06 9.53
N GLN A 304 0.45 -15.41 8.36
CA GLN A 304 1.87 -15.78 8.21
C GLN A 304 2.80 -14.62 8.59
N LEU A 305 2.52 -13.42 8.10
CA LEU A 305 3.30 -12.21 8.45
C LEU A 305 3.23 -11.91 9.95
N ALA A 306 2.03 -11.99 10.54
CA ALA A 306 1.85 -11.80 11.98
C ALA A 306 2.64 -12.85 12.80
N LYS A 307 2.78 -14.07 12.25
CA LYS A 307 3.58 -15.15 12.86
C LYS A 307 5.08 -14.86 12.87
N GLU A 308 5.58 -13.96 12.04
CA GLU A 308 7.00 -13.55 12.03
C GLU A 308 7.37 -12.68 13.26
N SER A 309 6.39 -12.11 13.98
CA SER A 309 6.64 -11.36 15.20
C SER A 309 6.99 -12.28 16.38
N GLU A 310 7.78 -11.79 17.35
CA GLU A 310 8.13 -12.55 18.55
C GLU A 310 6.88 -13.05 19.33
N THR A 311 5.85 -12.21 19.41
CA THR A 311 4.58 -12.56 20.03
C THR A 311 3.84 -13.59 19.20
N GLY A 312 3.75 -13.39 17.88
CA GLY A 312 3.08 -14.29 16.96
C GLY A 312 3.68 -15.69 16.95
N GLN A 313 5.02 -15.82 17.04
CA GLN A 313 5.70 -17.12 17.10
C GLN A 313 5.22 -18.01 18.24
N ARG A 314 4.80 -17.42 19.36
CA ARG A 314 4.34 -18.12 20.57
C ARG A 314 2.85 -18.48 20.55
N LEU A 315 2.07 -17.89 19.64
CA LEU A 315 0.63 -18.09 19.53
C LEU A 315 0.30 -19.24 18.58
N ASP A 316 -0.85 -19.87 18.78
CA ASP A 316 -1.38 -20.86 17.83
C ASP A 316 -1.73 -20.21 16.48
N GLN A 317 -1.57 -20.97 15.41
CA GLN A 317 -1.82 -20.44 14.05
C GLN A 317 -3.30 -20.15 13.81
N ASN A 318 -4.21 -20.98 14.34
CA ASN A 318 -5.65 -20.76 14.21
C ASN A 318 -6.07 -19.53 14.98
N PHE A 319 -5.48 -19.32 16.18
CA PHE A 319 -5.71 -18.12 16.97
C PHE A 319 -5.34 -16.85 16.18
N ILE A 320 -4.16 -16.84 15.52
CA ILE A 320 -3.74 -15.71 14.69
C ILE A 320 -4.67 -15.54 13.49
N LEU A 321 -5.02 -16.62 12.80
CA LEU A 321 -5.92 -16.55 11.65
C LEU A 321 -7.32 -16.01 12.05
N ASN A 322 -7.83 -16.43 13.20
CA ASN A 322 -9.09 -15.93 13.73
C ASN A 322 -8.97 -14.46 14.13
N THR A 323 -7.84 -14.05 14.70
CA THR A 323 -7.56 -12.63 14.97
C THR A 323 -7.58 -11.80 13.68
N VAL A 324 -6.98 -12.29 12.58
CA VAL A 324 -7.04 -11.60 11.28
C VAL A 324 -8.48 -11.49 10.79
N LYS A 325 -9.26 -12.58 10.85
CA LYS A 325 -10.67 -12.60 10.42
C LYS A 325 -11.57 -11.71 11.28
N ALA A 326 -11.28 -11.59 12.57
CA ALA A 326 -11.98 -10.69 13.48
C ALA A 326 -11.63 -9.22 13.25
N THR A 327 -10.42 -8.95 12.73
CA THR A 327 -9.92 -7.58 12.56
C THR A 327 -10.26 -7.02 11.18
N ILE A 328 -10.00 -7.77 10.11
CA ILE A 328 -10.17 -7.30 8.73
C ILE A 328 -11.60 -7.55 8.26
N ASP A 329 -12.32 -6.47 7.98
CA ASP A 329 -13.73 -6.52 7.57
C ASP A 329 -13.87 -6.81 6.08
N ILE A 330 -13.07 -6.13 5.26
CA ILE A 330 -13.20 -6.12 3.80
C ILE A 330 -11.86 -6.43 3.16
N VAL A 331 -11.87 -7.31 2.18
CA VAL A 331 -10.70 -7.58 1.33
C VAL A 331 -11.06 -7.34 -0.13
N CYS A 332 -10.34 -6.44 -0.78
CA CYS A 332 -10.50 -6.09 -2.19
C CYS A 332 -9.31 -6.60 -3.00
N PHE A 333 -9.50 -7.62 -3.82
CA PHE A 333 -8.44 -8.14 -4.70
C PHE A 333 -8.44 -7.43 -6.05
N PHE A 334 -7.30 -6.82 -6.40
CA PHE A 334 -7.08 -6.09 -7.64
C PHE A 334 -6.12 -6.80 -8.57
N LYS A 335 -6.47 -6.84 -9.86
CA LYS A 335 -5.60 -7.28 -10.94
C LYS A 335 -5.85 -6.41 -12.17
N TYR A 336 -4.79 -5.89 -12.79
CA TYR A 336 -4.87 -4.98 -13.96
C TYR A 336 -5.80 -3.78 -13.68
N THR A 337 -5.62 -3.13 -12.54
CA THR A 337 -6.38 -1.95 -12.07
C THR A 337 -7.90 -2.16 -11.91
N LYS A 338 -8.38 -3.40 -11.95
CA LYS A 338 -9.78 -3.78 -11.75
C LYS A 338 -9.94 -4.64 -10.51
N MET A 339 -10.97 -4.39 -9.71
CA MET A 339 -11.34 -5.28 -8.62
C MET A 339 -11.87 -6.59 -9.20
N LYS A 340 -11.27 -7.70 -8.82
CA LYS A 340 -11.60 -9.05 -9.29
C LYS A 340 -12.37 -9.86 -8.26
N GLU A 341 -12.13 -9.57 -6.99
CA GLU A 341 -12.83 -10.20 -5.88
C GLU A 341 -13.10 -9.19 -4.79
N LEU A 342 -14.22 -9.35 -4.13
CA LEU A 342 -14.61 -8.59 -2.95
C LEU A 342 -15.07 -9.56 -1.87
N TYR A 343 -14.36 -9.54 -0.73
CA TYR A 343 -14.76 -10.26 0.47
C TYR A 343 -15.37 -9.28 1.47
N PHE A 344 -16.53 -9.60 1.95
CA PHE A 344 -17.16 -9.00 3.12
C PHE A 344 -18.10 -10.05 3.74
N ASN A 345 -17.81 -10.46 4.97
CA ASN A 345 -18.59 -11.50 5.67
C ASN A 345 -18.70 -11.19 7.17
N PRO A 346 -19.74 -10.44 7.58
CA PRO A 346 -19.93 -10.07 8.98
C PRO A 346 -20.24 -11.26 9.89
N VAL A 347 -20.78 -12.37 9.35
CA VAL A 347 -21.04 -13.59 10.12
C VAL A 347 -19.73 -14.28 10.52
N VAL A 348 -18.82 -14.46 9.57
CA VAL A 348 -17.50 -15.04 9.83
C VAL A 348 -16.71 -14.16 10.79
N LYS A 349 -16.77 -12.83 10.65
CA LYS A 349 -16.14 -11.90 11.60
C LYS A 349 -16.68 -12.11 13.00
N MET A 350 -18.00 -12.14 13.18
CA MET A 350 -18.66 -12.36 14.48
C MET A 350 -18.25 -13.71 15.08
N GLN A 351 -18.21 -14.77 14.27
CA GLN A 351 -17.78 -16.11 14.75
C GLN A 351 -16.31 -16.10 15.19
N ALA A 352 -15.45 -15.36 14.47
CA ALA A 352 -14.04 -15.20 14.84
C ALA A 352 -13.88 -14.44 16.17
N GLU A 353 -14.64 -13.36 16.36
CA GLU A 353 -14.68 -12.58 17.60
C GLU A 353 -15.14 -13.43 18.80
N ASP A 354 -16.08 -14.36 18.58
CA ASP A 354 -16.60 -15.28 19.59
C ASP A 354 -15.70 -16.50 19.85
N GLY A 355 -14.63 -16.68 19.08
CA GLY A 355 -13.81 -17.90 19.14
C GLY A 355 -14.53 -19.16 18.66
N ARG A 356 -15.48 -19.02 17.75
CA ARG A 356 -16.30 -20.14 17.19
C ARG A 356 -15.80 -20.65 15.83
N LEU A 357 -14.67 -20.14 15.32
CA LEU A 357 -14.04 -20.61 14.08
C LEU A 357 -12.91 -21.61 14.35
#